data_e9e96888585c322e22510f3c2698020c
#
_entry.id   e9e96888585c322e22510f3c2698020c
#
_cell.length_a   1.000
_cell.length_b   1.000
_cell.length_c   1.000
_cell.angle_alpha   90.00
_cell.angle_beta   90.00
_cell.angle_gamma   90.00
#
_symmetry.space_group_name_H-M   'P 1'
#
loop_
_entity.id
_entity.type
_entity.pdbx_description
1 polymer ?
#
loop_
_entity_poly.entity_id
_entity_poly.type
_entity_poly.pdbx_seq_one_letter_code
_entity_poly.pdbx_strand_id
1 'polypeptide(L)'
;FERFGWREWTLQGTTQCLNGKPYALRSDSWHFMGVPQLTRRYAWAWFTAIKGMNGNAVRPHAQVYPRFYLDMADEMGICVLNETANWASDGGPKLDSDRFWNTSKEHLKRFVLRDRNHASVFGWSISNENKPVILHVYNKPELMPMQMKAWEEWRDIVRQYDPTRPWISSDGEDDGDGILPVTVGHYGDMNSMKHWIEIGKPWGIGEHSMAYYGTPE
;
A
#
# COMPACT_ATOMS: atom_id res chain seq x y z
N PHE A 1 -21.51 -15.81 8.62
CA PHE A 1 -21.91 -14.51 8.09
C PHE A 1 -20.67 -13.80 7.59
N GLU A 2 -20.74 -13.24 6.37
CA GLU A 2 -19.71 -12.39 5.79
C GLU A 2 -20.23 -10.95 5.76
N ARG A 3 -19.45 -10.00 6.30
CA ARG A 3 -19.75 -8.56 6.21
C ARG A 3 -19.19 -8.06 4.88
N PHE A 4 -19.93 -7.25 4.18
CA PHE A 4 -19.48 -6.57 2.97
C PHE A 4 -20.09 -5.18 2.90
N GLY A 5 -19.51 -4.30 2.08
CA GLY A 5 -19.99 -2.95 1.86
C GLY A 5 -20.06 -2.60 0.36
N TRP A 6 -20.95 -1.70 0.03
CA TRP A 6 -21.11 -1.18 -1.33
C TRP A 6 -20.35 0.13 -1.47
N ARG A 7 -19.41 0.16 -2.38
CA ARG A 7 -18.68 1.35 -2.78
C ARG A 7 -17.99 1.13 -4.11
N GLU A 8 -17.68 2.20 -4.80
CA GLU A 8 -16.94 2.17 -6.04
C GLU A 8 -15.68 3.05 -5.93
N TRP A 9 -14.54 2.49 -6.22
CA TRP A 9 -13.29 3.20 -6.37
C TRP A 9 -12.91 3.22 -7.84
N THR A 10 -12.74 4.42 -8.41
CA THR A 10 -12.39 4.59 -9.81
C THR A 10 -11.27 5.61 -9.97
N LEU A 11 -10.52 5.46 -11.06
CA LEU A 11 -9.55 6.43 -11.53
C LEU A 11 -10.15 7.12 -12.78
N GLN A 12 -10.32 8.43 -12.70
CA GLN A 12 -10.78 9.27 -13.80
C GLN A 12 -9.62 10.16 -14.26
N GLY A 13 -8.90 9.72 -15.29
CA GLY A 13 -7.62 10.30 -15.65
C GLY A 13 -6.64 10.20 -14.47
N THR A 14 -6.17 11.31 -13.96
CA THR A 14 -5.27 11.38 -12.78
C THR A 14 -6.00 11.52 -11.44
N THR A 15 -7.33 11.55 -11.46
CA THR A 15 -8.15 11.80 -10.26
C THR A 15 -8.69 10.50 -9.69
N GLN A 16 -8.46 10.28 -8.42
CA GLN A 16 -9.09 9.19 -7.67
C GLN A 16 -10.50 9.60 -7.23
N CYS A 17 -11.46 8.71 -7.43
CA CYS A 17 -12.86 8.95 -7.10
C CYS A 17 -13.41 7.85 -6.18
N LEU A 18 -14.22 8.26 -5.21
CA LEU A 18 -15.06 7.39 -4.40
C LEU A 18 -16.52 7.65 -4.73
N ASN A 19 -17.24 6.63 -5.18
CA ASN A 19 -18.64 6.74 -5.59
C ASN A 19 -18.88 7.87 -6.61
N GLY A 20 -17.99 7.94 -7.61
CA GLY A 20 -18.04 8.93 -8.70
C GLY A 20 -17.63 10.36 -8.32
N LYS A 21 -17.20 10.61 -7.09
CA LYS A 21 -16.77 11.94 -6.64
C LYS A 21 -15.26 11.96 -6.37
N PRO A 22 -14.54 13.03 -6.77
CA PRO A 22 -13.14 13.21 -6.40
C PRO A 22 -12.92 13.04 -4.89
N TYR A 23 -11.94 12.24 -4.52
CA TYR A 23 -11.67 11.91 -3.13
C TYR A 23 -10.18 11.99 -2.83
N ALA A 24 -9.79 12.99 -2.04
CA ALA A 24 -8.40 13.16 -1.62
C ALA A 24 -8.13 12.31 -0.36
N LEU A 25 -7.15 11.43 -0.45
CA LEU A 25 -6.67 10.65 0.68
C LEU A 25 -5.69 11.48 1.52
N ARG A 26 -5.91 11.52 2.82
CA ARG A 26 -5.02 12.08 3.82
C ARG A 26 -4.74 10.98 4.82
N SER A 27 -3.56 10.38 4.71
CA SER A 27 -3.26 9.13 5.39
C SER A 27 -2.10 9.25 6.36
N ASP A 28 -2.08 8.31 7.27
CA ASP A 28 -0.93 7.98 8.09
C ASP A 28 -0.47 6.55 7.79
N SER A 29 0.80 6.29 7.98
CA SER A 29 1.40 4.98 7.81
C SER A 29 1.81 4.43 9.16
N TRP A 30 1.56 3.15 9.40
CA TRP A 30 1.77 2.55 10.71
C TRP A 30 2.48 1.20 10.65
N HIS A 31 3.45 1.05 11.53
CA HIS A 31 4.07 -0.24 11.83
C HIS A 31 3.50 -0.83 13.10
N PHE A 32 3.21 -2.12 13.12
CA PHE A 32 2.92 -2.83 14.36
C PHE A 32 4.22 -3.07 15.11
N MET A 33 4.41 -2.34 16.19
CA MET A 33 5.63 -2.42 16.99
C MET A 33 5.55 -3.44 18.13
N GLY A 34 4.39 -4.08 18.32
CA GLY A 34 4.25 -5.10 19.36
C GLY A 34 2.82 -5.43 19.76
N VAL A 35 2.70 -6.28 20.76
CA VAL A 35 1.42 -6.81 21.26
C VAL A 35 0.41 -5.74 21.71
N PRO A 36 0.81 -4.61 22.35
CA PRO A 36 -0.15 -3.58 22.76
C PRO A 36 -0.99 -2.99 21.63
N GLN A 37 -0.44 -2.95 20.40
CA GLN A 37 -1.13 -2.44 19.23
C GLN A 37 -2.15 -3.43 18.66
N LEU A 38 -2.03 -4.71 18.99
CA LEU A 38 -2.90 -5.76 18.49
C LEU A 38 -4.20 -5.88 19.29
N THR A 39 -4.86 -4.75 19.59
CA THR A 39 -6.12 -4.70 20.32
C THR A 39 -7.14 -3.81 19.62
N ARG A 40 -8.43 -4.13 19.77
CA ARG A 40 -9.51 -3.28 19.26
C ARG A 40 -9.49 -1.88 19.87
N ARG A 41 -9.12 -1.78 21.15
CA ARG A 41 -9.00 -0.48 21.84
C ARG A 41 -7.94 0.40 21.19
N TYR A 42 -6.80 -0.16 20.84
CA TYR A 42 -5.73 0.56 20.16
C TYR A 42 -6.16 1.00 18.76
N ALA A 43 -6.73 0.10 17.97
CA ALA A 43 -7.24 0.40 16.64
C ALA A 43 -8.26 1.54 16.67
N TRP A 44 -9.20 1.50 17.62
CA TRP A 44 -10.20 2.55 17.83
C TRP A 44 -9.55 3.90 18.18
N ALA A 45 -8.61 3.90 19.11
CA ALA A 45 -7.93 5.12 19.55
C ALA A 45 -7.13 5.75 18.39
N TRP A 46 -6.40 4.94 17.64
CA TRP A 46 -5.63 5.42 16.52
C TRP A 46 -6.52 5.97 15.39
N PHE A 47 -7.55 5.25 14.99
CA PHE A 47 -8.49 5.75 13.97
C PHE A 47 -9.25 6.99 14.42
N THR A 48 -9.54 7.11 15.73
CA THR A 48 -10.12 8.32 16.30
C THR A 48 -9.15 9.50 16.17
N ALA A 49 -7.87 9.29 16.47
CA ALA A 49 -6.84 10.32 16.29
C ALA A 49 -6.69 10.74 14.83
N ILE A 50 -6.64 9.78 13.88
CA ILE A 50 -6.61 10.06 12.44
C ILE A 50 -7.78 10.95 12.03
N LYS A 51 -9.00 10.60 12.42
CA LYS A 51 -10.18 11.42 12.13
C LYS A 51 -10.12 12.79 12.77
N GLY A 52 -9.63 12.87 14.00
CA GLY A 52 -9.44 14.14 14.73
C GLY A 52 -8.46 15.09 14.04
N MET A 53 -7.49 14.57 13.33
CA MET A 53 -6.56 15.33 12.48
C MET A 53 -7.11 15.59 11.05
N ASN A 54 -8.38 15.31 10.80
CA ASN A 54 -8.98 15.38 9.48
C ASN A 54 -8.33 14.41 8.46
N GLY A 55 -7.72 13.33 8.94
CA GLY A 55 -7.28 12.20 8.15
C GLY A 55 -8.44 11.28 7.80
N ASN A 56 -8.31 10.50 6.74
CA ASN A 56 -9.36 9.62 6.26
C ASN A 56 -8.85 8.28 5.73
N ALA A 57 -7.53 8.07 5.81
CA ALA A 57 -6.91 6.86 5.29
C ALA A 57 -5.73 6.41 6.16
N VAL A 58 -5.35 5.16 5.99
CA VAL A 58 -4.15 4.56 6.60
C VAL A 58 -3.50 3.58 5.64
N ARG A 59 -2.21 3.39 5.81
CA ARG A 59 -1.42 2.35 5.14
C ARG A 59 -0.73 1.49 6.19
N PRO A 60 -0.98 0.17 6.27
CA PRO A 60 -0.19 -0.73 7.08
C PRO A 60 1.16 -0.94 6.39
N HIS A 61 2.22 -0.36 6.93
CA HIS A 61 3.54 -0.42 6.32
C HIS A 61 4.11 -1.84 6.37
N ALA A 62 4.25 -2.46 5.19
CA ALA A 62 4.82 -3.80 5.01
C ALA A 62 4.23 -4.87 5.94
N GLN A 63 2.97 -4.75 6.31
CA GLN A 63 2.30 -5.65 7.25
C GLN A 63 0.85 -5.90 6.86
N VAL A 64 0.39 -7.09 7.21
CA VAL A 64 -1.02 -7.46 7.06
C VAL A 64 -1.75 -7.16 8.36
N TYR A 65 -2.73 -6.27 8.33
CA TYR A 65 -3.54 -5.98 9.51
C TYR A 65 -4.37 -7.19 9.96
N PRO A 66 -4.54 -7.40 11.27
CA PRO A 66 -5.57 -8.28 11.79
C PRO A 66 -6.96 -7.87 11.28
N ARG A 67 -7.85 -8.83 11.00
CA ARG A 67 -9.19 -8.54 10.45
C ARG A 67 -9.97 -7.51 11.25
N PHE A 68 -9.87 -7.52 12.58
CA PHE A 68 -10.61 -6.57 13.42
C PHE A 68 -10.21 -5.09 13.18
N TYR A 69 -9.01 -4.82 12.63
CA TYR A 69 -8.64 -3.47 12.19
C TYR A 69 -9.46 -3.06 10.97
N LEU A 70 -9.61 -3.97 10.02
CA LEU A 70 -10.41 -3.72 8.82
C LEU A 70 -11.91 -3.61 9.17
N ASP A 71 -12.41 -4.46 10.06
CA ASP A 71 -13.78 -4.34 10.60
C ASP A 71 -14.02 -2.95 11.19
N MET A 72 -13.06 -2.46 11.96
CA MET A 72 -13.15 -1.14 12.59
C MET A 72 -12.98 0.00 11.59
N ALA A 73 -12.11 -0.17 10.61
CA ALA A 73 -11.97 0.79 9.51
C ALA A 73 -13.27 0.91 8.71
N ASP A 74 -13.96 -0.22 8.44
CA ASP A 74 -15.28 -0.23 7.81
C ASP A 74 -16.31 0.55 8.65
N GLU A 75 -16.33 0.33 9.96
CA GLU A 75 -17.28 0.97 10.90
C GLU A 75 -17.00 2.47 11.07
N MET A 76 -15.74 2.86 11.07
CA MET A 76 -15.32 4.25 11.30
C MET A 76 -15.17 5.08 10.02
N GLY A 77 -15.26 4.47 8.84
CA GLY A 77 -15.09 5.14 7.56
C GLY A 77 -13.64 5.58 7.31
N ILE A 78 -12.66 4.75 7.69
CA ILE A 78 -11.24 4.94 7.38
C ILE A 78 -10.91 4.11 6.14
N CYS A 79 -10.33 4.73 5.13
CA CYS A 79 -9.84 4.05 3.95
C CYS A 79 -8.52 3.33 4.25
N VAL A 80 -8.34 2.13 3.72
CA VAL A 80 -7.12 1.36 3.94
C VAL A 80 -6.47 1.03 2.60
N LEU A 81 -5.24 1.51 2.39
CA LEU A 81 -4.36 0.96 1.38
C LEU A 81 -3.76 -0.32 1.95
N ASN A 82 -4.36 -1.46 1.63
CA ASN A 82 -3.99 -2.72 2.28
C ASN A 82 -2.69 -3.26 1.68
N GLU A 83 -1.66 -3.44 2.50
CA GLU A 83 -0.30 -3.76 2.03
C GLU A 83 0.14 -5.15 2.45
N THR A 84 0.85 -5.81 1.55
CA THR A 84 1.45 -7.11 1.82
C THR A 84 2.67 -6.99 2.73
N ALA A 85 3.19 -8.13 3.21
CA ALA A 85 4.46 -8.18 3.93
C ALA A 85 5.69 -8.31 2.99
N ASN A 86 5.55 -8.02 1.70
CA ASN A 86 6.66 -8.05 0.76
C ASN A 86 7.49 -6.76 0.88
N TRP A 87 8.55 -6.86 1.65
CA TRP A 87 9.48 -5.77 1.88
C TRP A 87 10.92 -6.24 1.68
N ALA A 88 11.71 -5.45 0.98
CA ALA A 88 13.10 -5.73 0.70
C ALA A 88 14.03 -5.10 1.75
N SER A 89 13.93 -5.47 3.02
CA SER A 89 14.83 -4.90 4.04
C SER A 89 16.19 -5.60 4.06
N ASP A 90 16.30 -6.77 4.61
CA ASP A 90 17.58 -7.44 4.81
C ASP A 90 17.92 -8.43 3.69
N GLY A 91 18.68 -8.01 2.70
CA GLY A 91 19.14 -8.85 1.60
C GLY A 91 18.19 -8.91 0.40
N GLY A 92 17.16 -8.05 0.37
CA GLY A 92 16.21 -7.94 -0.73
C GLY A 92 15.23 -9.10 -0.86
N PRO A 93 14.24 -8.96 -1.72
CA PRO A 93 13.36 -10.06 -2.04
C PRO A 93 14.18 -11.18 -2.66
N LYS A 94 14.00 -12.39 -2.15
CA LYS A 94 14.73 -13.58 -2.63
C LYS A 94 14.13 -14.06 -3.96
N LEU A 95 14.08 -13.19 -4.96
CA LEU A 95 13.43 -13.44 -6.27
C LEU A 95 14.10 -14.56 -7.07
N ASP A 96 15.32 -14.92 -6.73
CA ASP A 96 16.05 -16.08 -7.24
C ASP A 96 15.69 -17.40 -6.55
N SER A 97 14.82 -17.35 -5.55
CA SER A 97 14.35 -18.50 -4.78
C SER A 97 12.93 -18.90 -5.15
N ASP A 98 12.75 -20.08 -5.71
CA ASP A 98 11.43 -20.64 -6.02
C ASP A 98 10.51 -20.67 -4.77
N ARG A 99 11.09 -20.94 -3.61
CA ARG A 99 10.33 -20.95 -2.35
C ARG A 99 9.79 -19.56 -2.02
N PHE A 100 10.60 -18.52 -2.12
CA PHE A 100 10.15 -17.16 -1.89
C PHE A 100 9.06 -16.77 -2.89
N TRP A 101 9.30 -17.02 -4.17
CA TRP A 101 8.37 -16.71 -5.25
C TRP A 101 7.00 -17.33 -5.05
N ASN A 102 6.98 -18.64 -4.81
CA ASN A 102 5.74 -19.38 -4.61
C ASN A 102 5.02 -18.97 -3.31
N THR A 103 5.78 -18.72 -2.23
CA THR A 103 5.22 -18.24 -0.96
C THR A 103 4.60 -16.85 -1.11
N SER A 104 5.25 -15.93 -1.81
CA SER A 104 4.74 -14.56 -2.05
C SER A 104 3.45 -14.58 -2.86
N LYS A 105 3.37 -15.42 -3.92
CA LYS A 105 2.16 -15.57 -4.72
C LYS A 105 0.98 -16.14 -3.91
N GLU A 106 1.22 -17.17 -3.13
CA GLU A 106 0.18 -17.75 -2.29
C GLU A 106 -0.24 -16.82 -1.14
N HIS A 107 0.71 -16.08 -0.57
CA HIS A 107 0.43 -15.02 0.42
C HIS A 107 -0.50 -13.97 -0.20
N LEU A 108 -0.16 -13.43 -1.35
CA LEU A 108 -0.95 -12.39 -2.02
C LEU A 108 -2.37 -12.85 -2.34
N LYS A 109 -2.51 -14.07 -2.87
CA LYS A 109 -3.82 -14.69 -3.12
C LYS A 109 -4.67 -14.75 -1.86
N ARG A 110 -4.13 -15.29 -0.77
CA ARG A 110 -4.85 -15.41 0.51
C ARG A 110 -5.19 -14.05 1.10
N PHE A 111 -4.28 -13.12 0.98
CA PHE A 111 -4.44 -11.74 1.44
C PHE A 111 -5.63 -11.06 0.75
N VAL A 112 -5.68 -11.08 -0.57
CA VAL A 112 -6.78 -10.50 -1.34
C VAL A 112 -8.10 -11.22 -1.04
N LEU A 113 -8.13 -12.54 -1.05
CA LEU A 113 -9.32 -13.32 -0.73
C LEU A 113 -9.87 -13.06 0.67
N ARG A 114 -8.99 -12.86 1.65
CA ARG A 114 -9.37 -12.57 3.04
C ARG A 114 -10.07 -11.23 3.17
N ASP A 115 -9.57 -10.20 2.47
CA ASP A 115 -9.88 -8.81 2.78
C ASP A 115 -10.73 -8.10 1.71
N ARG A 116 -10.97 -8.71 0.54
CA ARG A 116 -11.69 -8.07 -0.56
C ARG A 116 -13.14 -7.65 -0.25
N ASN A 117 -13.76 -8.21 0.80
CA ASN A 117 -15.12 -7.84 1.21
C ASN A 117 -15.17 -6.63 2.14
N HIS A 118 -14.01 -6.14 2.63
CA HIS A 118 -13.96 -4.92 3.43
C HIS A 118 -14.13 -3.67 2.56
N ALA A 119 -15.15 -2.87 2.89
CA ALA A 119 -15.44 -1.63 2.16
C ALA A 119 -14.36 -0.57 2.38
N SER A 120 -13.67 -0.60 3.50
CA SER A 120 -12.55 0.29 3.84
C SER A 120 -11.33 0.10 2.92
N VAL A 121 -11.07 -1.11 2.43
CA VAL A 121 -9.94 -1.38 1.55
C VAL A 121 -10.18 -0.69 0.21
N PHE A 122 -9.39 0.32 -0.13
CA PHE A 122 -9.52 1.05 -1.38
C PHE A 122 -8.52 0.64 -2.46
N GLY A 123 -7.44 0.00 -2.07
CA GLY A 123 -6.40 -0.46 -2.99
C GLY A 123 -5.52 -1.52 -2.35
N TRP A 124 -4.73 -2.16 -3.20
CA TRP A 124 -3.78 -3.21 -2.82
C TRP A 124 -2.36 -2.72 -3.08
N SER A 125 -1.55 -2.63 -2.03
CA SER A 125 -0.11 -2.42 -2.14
C SER A 125 0.60 -3.76 -2.11
N ILE A 126 1.25 -4.10 -3.21
CA ILE A 126 1.82 -5.45 -3.42
C ILE A 126 3.23 -5.61 -2.89
N SER A 127 3.93 -4.50 -2.67
CA SER A 127 5.30 -4.48 -2.10
C SER A 127 5.62 -3.13 -1.50
N ASN A 128 6.69 -3.07 -0.71
CA ASN A 128 7.26 -1.83 -0.17
C ASN A 128 8.76 -1.77 -0.47
N GLU A 129 9.20 -0.68 -1.08
CA GLU A 129 10.61 -0.32 -1.30
C GLU A 129 11.51 -1.39 -1.93
N ASN A 130 10.95 -2.31 -2.70
CA ASN A 130 11.76 -3.33 -3.34
C ASN A 130 12.70 -2.73 -4.40
N LYS A 131 12.19 -1.84 -5.25
CA LYS A 131 12.98 -1.21 -6.32
C LYS A 131 14.13 -0.36 -5.76
N PRO A 132 13.89 0.64 -4.91
CA PRO A 132 14.98 1.46 -4.37
C PRO A 132 15.98 0.65 -3.56
N VAL A 133 15.54 -0.36 -2.83
CA VAL A 133 16.46 -1.24 -2.08
C VAL A 133 17.33 -2.06 -3.01
N ILE A 134 16.78 -2.64 -4.08
CA ILE A 134 17.56 -3.36 -5.09
C ILE A 134 18.61 -2.45 -5.73
N LEU A 135 18.20 -1.24 -6.14
CA LEU A 135 19.07 -0.34 -6.89
C LEU A 135 20.11 0.36 -6.00
N HIS A 136 19.70 0.85 -4.82
CA HIS A 136 20.51 1.78 -4.04
C HIS A 136 21.10 1.18 -2.77
N VAL A 137 20.48 0.14 -2.19
CA VAL A 137 21.02 -0.52 -0.99
C VAL A 137 21.88 -1.72 -1.36
N TYR A 138 21.37 -2.58 -2.22
CA TYR A 138 22.13 -3.76 -2.65
C TYR A 138 23.02 -3.53 -3.87
N ASN A 139 22.74 -2.44 -4.60
CA ASN A 139 23.43 -2.12 -5.86
C ASN A 139 23.43 -3.34 -6.81
N LYS A 140 22.27 -3.94 -7.00
CA LYS A 140 22.03 -5.13 -7.84
C LYS A 140 21.02 -4.88 -8.94
N PRO A 141 21.28 -3.95 -9.88
CA PRO A 141 20.33 -3.62 -10.95
C PRO A 141 19.98 -4.82 -11.83
N GLU A 142 20.82 -5.85 -11.86
CA GLU A 142 20.59 -7.11 -12.57
C GLU A 142 19.36 -7.88 -12.05
N LEU A 143 18.87 -7.60 -10.85
CA LEU A 143 17.63 -8.19 -10.30
C LEU A 143 16.36 -7.49 -10.77
N MET A 144 16.46 -6.31 -11.39
CA MET A 144 15.29 -5.55 -11.81
C MET A 144 14.40 -6.30 -12.81
N PRO A 145 14.90 -7.05 -13.81
CA PRO A 145 14.02 -7.84 -14.67
C PRO A 145 13.18 -8.87 -13.91
N MET A 146 13.73 -9.48 -12.85
CA MET A 146 12.97 -10.41 -12.00
C MET A 146 11.92 -9.68 -11.15
N GLN A 147 12.26 -8.49 -10.63
CA GLN A 147 11.31 -7.66 -9.89
C GLN A 147 10.14 -7.20 -10.78
N MET A 148 10.42 -6.77 -12.02
CA MET A 148 9.40 -6.39 -12.99
C MET A 148 8.46 -7.55 -13.28
N LYS A 149 9.01 -8.72 -13.53
CA LYS A 149 8.23 -9.95 -13.72
C LYS A 149 7.39 -10.29 -12.49
N ALA A 150 7.93 -10.10 -11.27
CA ALA A 150 7.18 -10.30 -10.03
C ALA A 150 5.98 -9.35 -9.95
N TRP A 151 6.14 -8.08 -10.27
CA TRP A 151 5.03 -7.12 -10.28
C TRP A 151 3.94 -7.51 -11.29
N GLU A 152 4.30 -7.96 -12.48
CA GLU A 152 3.33 -8.44 -13.46
C GLU A 152 2.53 -9.64 -12.94
N GLU A 153 3.20 -10.65 -12.40
CA GLU A 153 2.54 -11.84 -11.87
C GLU A 153 1.69 -11.51 -10.63
N TRP A 154 2.17 -10.64 -9.75
CA TRP A 154 1.42 -10.21 -8.57
C TRP A 154 0.20 -9.34 -8.94
N ARG A 155 0.34 -8.46 -9.93
CA ARG A 155 -0.80 -7.74 -10.53
C ARG A 155 -1.87 -8.71 -11.00
N ASP A 156 -1.49 -9.73 -11.72
CA ASP A 156 -2.44 -10.67 -12.32
C ASP A 156 -3.17 -11.47 -11.24
N ILE A 157 -2.49 -11.83 -10.15
CA ILE A 157 -3.11 -12.43 -8.98
C ILE A 157 -4.14 -11.48 -8.35
N VAL A 158 -3.78 -10.21 -8.12
CA VAL A 158 -4.72 -9.23 -7.56
C VAL A 158 -5.95 -9.12 -8.46
N ARG A 159 -5.76 -8.92 -9.77
CA ARG A 159 -6.86 -8.77 -10.73
C ARG A 159 -7.75 -10.01 -10.83
N GLN A 160 -7.18 -11.20 -10.68
CA GLN A 160 -7.95 -12.44 -10.69
C GLN A 160 -8.93 -12.52 -9.53
N TYR A 161 -8.55 -12.06 -8.33
CA TYR A 161 -9.35 -12.20 -7.11
C TYR A 161 -10.10 -10.95 -6.71
N ASP A 162 -9.67 -9.78 -7.18
CA ASP A 162 -10.34 -8.50 -7.01
C ASP A 162 -10.05 -7.54 -8.18
N PRO A 163 -10.85 -7.57 -9.23
CA PRO A 163 -10.71 -6.67 -10.37
C PRO A 163 -11.25 -5.25 -10.10
N THR A 164 -11.78 -4.98 -8.90
CA THR A 164 -12.56 -3.77 -8.62
C THR A 164 -11.75 -2.65 -7.98
N ARG A 165 -10.52 -2.93 -7.52
CA ARG A 165 -9.66 -1.98 -6.82
C ARG A 165 -8.36 -1.73 -7.56
N PRO A 166 -7.79 -0.53 -7.44
CA PRO A 166 -6.43 -0.29 -7.91
C PRO A 166 -5.43 -1.13 -7.11
N TRP A 167 -4.36 -1.49 -7.77
CA TRP A 167 -3.19 -2.12 -7.17
C TRP A 167 -1.98 -1.23 -7.44
N ILE A 168 -1.08 -1.18 -6.48
CA ILE A 168 0.12 -0.36 -6.54
C ILE A 168 1.32 -1.13 -5.98
N SER A 169 2.51 -0.60 -6.21
CA SER A 169 3.67 -0.89 -5.40
C SER A 169 4.01 0.35 -4.57
N SER A 170 4.25 0.21 -3.29
CA SER A 170 4.74 1.27 -2.42
C SER A 170 6.27 1.26 -2.43
N ASP A 171 6.87 1.37 -3.61
CA ASP A 171 8.32 1.26 -3.79
C ASP A 171 9.06 2.60 -3.66
N GLY A 172 8.34 3.70 -3.49
CA GLY A 172 8.95 5.01 -3.27
C GLY A 172 9.51 5.69 -4.50
N GLU A 173 9.38 5.07 -5.66
CA GLU A 173 9.82 5.60 -6.95
C GLU A 173 8.78 5.35 -8.04
N ASP A 174 8.84 6.20 -9.07
CA ASP A 174 8.11 5.94 -10.30
C ASP A 174 8.55 4.61 -10.92
N ASP A 175 7.59 3.81 -11.35
CA ASP A 175 7.87 2.58 -12.08
C ASP A 175 8.30 2.81 -13.52
N GLY A 176 7.95 3.97 -14.11
CA GLY A 176 8.30 4.39 -15.47
C GLY A 176 7.82 3.47 -16.59
N ASP A 177 7.39 2.27 -16.28
CA ASP A 177 7.24 1.15 -17.22
C ASP A 177 5.78 0.84 -17.55
N GLY A 178 4.84 1.56 -17.01
CA GLY A 178 3.42 1.38 -17.28
C GLY A 178 2.77 0.16 -16.64
N ILE A 179 3.47 -0.56 -15.78
CA ILE A 179 2.93 -1.74 -15.09
C ILE A 179 1.98 -1.31 -13.99
N LEU A 180 2.34 -0.28 -13.24
CA LEU A 180 1.56 0.22 -12.10
C LEU A 180 0.57 1.30 -12.55
N PRO A 181 -0.71 1.21 -12.16
CA PRO A 181 -1.72 2.20 -12.55
C PRO A 181 -1.63 3.51 -11.76
N VAL A 182 -0.92 3.51 -10.64
CA VAL A 182 -0.73 4.66 -9.74
C VAL A 182 0.73 4.77 -9.36
N THR A 183 1.29 5.95 -9.43
CA THR A 183 2.64 6.24 -8.94
C THR A 183 2.61 6.59 -7.46
N VAL A 184 3.41 5.94 -6.65
CA VAL A 184 3.56 6.25 -5.23
C VAL A 184 5.01 6.60 -4.96
N GLY A 185 5.26 7.90 -4.77
CA GLY A 185 6.58 8.40 -4.40
C GLY A 185 6.80 8.42 -2.90
N HIS A 186 8.05 8.30 -2.48
CA HIS A 186 8.47 8.45 -1.09
C HIS A 186 9.41 9.65 -0.93
N TYR A 187 9.29 10.37 0.18
CA TYR A 187 10.23 11.42 0.61
C TYR A 187 10.53 12.52 -0.40
N GLY A 188 9.61 12.74 -1.35
CA GLY A 188 9.82 13.69 -2.44
C GLY A 188 9.78 15.15 -1.99
N ASP A 189 10.62 15.97 -2.61
CA ASP A 189 10.56 17.41 -2.57
C ASP A 189 9.61 17.99 -3.66
N MET A 190 9.56 19.30 -3.79
CA MET A 190 8.74 19.96 -4.81
C MET A 190 9.10 19.58 -6.24
N ASN A 191 10.36 19.23 -6.52
CA ASN A 191 10.78 18.82 -7.87
C ASN A 191 10.33 17.39 -8.16
N SER A 192 10.42 16.52 -7.17
CA SER A 192 9.87 15.15 -7.26
C SER A 192 8.36 15.18 -7.51
N MET A 193 7.64 16.06 -6.81
CA MET A 193 6.18 16.21 -7.02
C MET A 193 5.85 16.70 -8.44
N LYS A 194 6.62 17.63 -9.00
CA LYS A 194 6.46 18.06 -10.40
C LYS A 194 6.67 16.89 -11.36
N HIS A 195 7.72 16.12 -11.14
CA HIS A 195 8.00 14.94 -11.94
C HIS A 195 6.84 13.93 -11.89
N TRP A 196 6.29 13.61 -10.71
CA TRP A 196 5.16 12.68 -10.60
C TRP A 196 3.90 13.19 -11.30
N ILE A 197 3.64 14.50 -11.27
CA ILE A 197 2.52 15.12 -12.01
C ILE A 197 2.72 14.94 -13.53
N GLU A 198 3.94 15.12 -14.03
CA GLU A 198 4.28 15.02 -15.46
C GLU A 198 4.15 13.61 -16.03
N ILE A 199 4.24 12.59 -15.19
CA ILE A 199 4.02 11.17 -15.59
C ILE A 199 2.61 10.94 -16.15
N GLY A 200 1.62 11.75 -15.76
CA GLY A 200 0.25 11.65 -16.27
C GLY A 200 -0.57 10.50 -15.69
N LYS A 201 -0.11 9.87 -14.62
CA LYS A 201 -0.85 8.87 -13.83
C LYS A 201 -1.41 9.50 -12.56
N PRO A 202 -2.41 8.89 -11.91
CA PRO A 202 -2.69 9.19 -10.51
C PRO A 202 -1.45 8.97 -9.67
N TRP A 203 -1.18 9.88 -8.75
CA TRP A 203 0.00 9.79 -7.91
C TRP A 203 -0.31 10.11 -6.44
N GLY A 204 0.53 9.67 -5.56
CA GLY A 204 0.47 9.96 -4.14
C GLY A 204 1.83 9.89 -3.50
N ILE A 205 1.91 10.39 -2.27
CA ILE A 205 3.10 10.28 -1.44
C ILE A 205 2.83 9.15 -0.44
N GLY A 206 3.56 8.05 -0.57
CA GLY A 206 3.43 6.89 0.30
C GLY A 206 4.07 7.11 1.65
N GLU A 207 5.19 7.82 1.67
CA GLU A 207 5.92 8.18 2.87
C GLU A 207 6.50 9.59 2.73
N HIS A 208 6.33 10.41 3.76
CA HIS A 208 6.96 11.71 3.84
C HIS A 208 7.23 12.08 5.30
N SER A 209 8.07 13.08 5.53
CA SER A 209 8.48 13.52 6.86
C SER A 209 9.17 12.42 7.66
N MET A 210 10.46 12.26 7.42
CA MET A 210 11.34 11.43 8.28
C MET A 210 11.55 12.02 9.68
N ALA A 211 10.71 12.96 10.11
CA ALA A 211 10.71 13.38 11.49
C ALA A 211 10.18 12.20 12.32
N TYR A 212 11.07 11.34 12.71
CA TYR A 212 10.82 10.51 13.87
C TYR A 212 10.40 11.49 14.96
N TYR A 213 9.30 11.20 15.62
CA TYR A 213 8.88 11.94 16.79
C TYR A 213 10.01 11.90 17.79
N GLY A 214 10.95 12.82 17.63
CA GLY A 214 12.06 12.97 18.54
C GLY A 214 11.48 13.23 19.89
N THR A 215 12.00 12.58 20.89
CA THR A 215 11.83 13.05 22.25
C THR A 215 12.15 14.55 22.23
N PRO A 216 11.28 15.41 22.78
CA PRO A 216 11.67 16.79 23.00
C PRO A 216 12.97 16.78 23.78
N GLU A 217 14.02 17.35 23.18
CA GLU A 217 15.22 17.64 23.94
C GLU A 217 14.91 18.71 25.00
#